data_49ded7262855c67da96bba526ed9cf0f
#
_entry.id   49ded7262855c67da96bba526ed9cf0f
#
_cell.length_a   1.000
_cell.length_b   1.000
_cell.length_c   1.000
_cell.angle_alpha   90.00
_cell.angle_beta   90.00
_cell.angle_gamma   90.00
#
_symmetry.space_group_name_H-M   'P 1'
#
loop_
_entity.id
_entity.type
_entity.pdbx_description
1 polymer ?
#
loop_
_entity_poly.entity_id
_entity_poly.type
_entity_poly.pdbx_seq_one_letter_code
_entity_poly.pdbx_strand_id
1 'polypeptide(L)'
;MLTSISQIFCTFAAEINSLLIKIIMKKNLIILTLGLFAIMPARAQWSQYNTDLTIGGVFDVLNKSIQSAERKKQMEIHAKEKLEYEQSFKDAMDEAKNFEADEKWDDALSKYEEAAKLNCNYGYSDQKQITRKINSLYVKAGTAEDGPSILNNATTMLPSYSQYRYVRENPVYVNKKQTSVKIVRVACSETETRLELECEATHANHGVSVSGKAYIKGNKGGKMTLESIDNVTMQPAVTHIPWPYQKLRFVLIFPALPEDADDFDFIVPSSSWQFKNIKCK
;
A
#
# COMPACT_ATOMS: atom_id res chain seq x y z
N MET A 1 18.03 4.23 28.00
CA MET A 1 19.13 4.77 27.16
C MET A 1 20.38 3.86 27.05
N LEU A 2 20.63 2.94 27.96
CA LEU A 2 21.78 2.02 27.94
C LEU A 2 21.62 0.81 27.00
N THR A 3 20.41 0.40 26.65
CA THR A 3 20.14 -0.74 25.74
C THR A 3 20.43 -0.46 24.27
N SER A 4 20.37 0.80 23.82
CA SER A 4 20.63 1.18 22.44
C SER A 4 22.12 1.13 22.07
N ILE A 5 23.00 1.42 23.01
CA ILE A 5 24.45 1.44 22.79
C ILE A 5 25.00 0.01 22.65
N SER A 6 24.49 -0.91 23.43
CA SER A 6 24.90 -2.33 23.39
C SER A 6 24.52 -3.01 22.07
N GLN A 7 23.37 -2.69 21.50
CA GLN A 7 22.97 -3.21 20.20
C GLN A 7 23.86 -2.68 19.05
N ILE A 8 24.23 -1.41 19.10
CA ILE A 8 25.13 -0.81 18.07
C ILE A 8 26.52 -1.46 18.15
N PHE A 9 27.04 -1.72 19.35
CA PHE A 9 28.33 -2.41 19.52
C PHE A 9 28.31 -3.86 19.04
N CYS A 10 27.22 -4.61 19.27
CA CYS A 10 27.08 -5.97 18.76
C CYS A 10 27.00 -6.03 17.22
N THR A 11 26.30 -5.09 16.59
CA THR A 11 26.22 -5.03 15.13
C THR A 11 27.57 -4.68 14.51
N PHE A 12 28.28 -3.72 15.08
CA PHE A 12 29.61 -3.30 14.61
C PHE A 12 30.66 -4.41 14.79
N ALA A 13 30.63 -5.14 15.89
CA ALA A 13 31.51 -6.29 16.13
C ALA A 13 31.23 -7.44 15.13
N ALA A 14 29.99 -7.69 14.76
CA ALA A 14 29.62 -8.70 13.78
C ALA A 14 30.11 -8.33 12.36
N GLU A 15 30.01 -7.04 11.99
CA GLU A 15 30.52 -6.55 10.69
C GLU A 15 32.05 -6.63 10.61
N ILE A 16 32.77 -6.24 11.67
CA ILE A 16 34.23 -6.36 11.73
C ILE A 16 34.68 -7.82 11.63
N ASN A 17 34.03 -8.74 12.34
CA ASN A 17 34.34 -10.16 12.24
C ASN A 17 34.06 -10.73 10.84
N SER A 18 32.97 -10.32 10.19
CA SER A 18 32.68 -10.70 8.80
C SER A 18 33.76 -10.20 7.83
N LEU A 19 34.24 -8.97 8.03
CA LEU A 19 35.29 -8.40 7.20
C LEU A 19 36.64 -9.07 7.41
N LEU A 20 36.97 -9.39 8.67
CA LEU A 20 38.20 -10.11 9.03
C LEU A 20 38.24 -11.52 8.44
N ILE A 21 37.12 -12.25 8.51
CA ILE A 21 36.99 -13.59 7.92
C ILE A 21 37.16 -13.50 6.39
N LYS A 22 36.57 -12.50 5.72
CA LYS A 22 36.74 -12.29 4.28
C LYS A 22 38.20 -11.99 3.89
N ILE A 23 38.91 -11.22 4.70
CA ILE A 23 40.34 -10.90 4.47
C ILE A 23 41.22 -12.12 4.69
N ILE A 24 40.98 -12.89 5.75
CA ILE A 24 41.73 -14.12 6.07
C ILE A 24 41.48 -15.19 5.00
N MET A 25 40.24 -15.38 4.54
CA MET A 25 39.92 -16.30 3.46
C MET A 25 40.60 -15.89 2.14
N LYS A 26 40.63 -14.60 1.79
CA LYS A 26 41.35 -14.11 0.60
C LYS A 26 42.88 -14.35 0.71
N LYS A 27 43.50 -14.08 1.87
CA LYS A 27 44.92 -14.35 2.08
C LYS A 27 45.25 -15.84 2.00
N ASN A 28 44.46 -16.69 2.63
CA ASN A 28 44.70 -18.15 2.58
C ASN A 28 44.47 -18.72 1.19
N LEU A 29 43.52 -18.19 0.40
CA LEU A 29 43.31 -18.60 -0.97
C LEU A 29 44.50 -18.21 -1.88
N ILE A 30 45.05 -16.99 -1.67
CA ILE A 30 46.26 -16.54 -2.42
C ILE A 30 47.47 -17.40 -2.06
N ILE A 31 47.65 -17.77 -0.79
CA ILE A 31 48.75 -18.65 -0.36
C ILE A 31 48.58 -20.08 -0.94
N LEU A 32 47.35 -20.61 -0.99
CA LEU A 32 47.05 -21.90 -1.57
C LEU A 32 47.29 -21.94 -3.09
N THR A 33 46.91 -20.88 -3.81
CA THR A 33 47.16 -20.76 -5.25
C THR A 33 48.66 -20.59 -5.57
N LEU A 34 49.39 -19.78 -4.80
CA LEU A 34 50.83 -19.62 -4.94
C LEU A 34 51.58 -20.91 -4.57
N GLY A 35 51.11 -21.65 -3.56
CA GLY A 35 51.67 -22.96 -3.16
C GLY A 35 51.50 -24.05 -4.22
N LEU A 36 50.34 -24.07 -4.90
CA LEU A 36 50.08 -25.01 -6.01
C LEU A 36 50.94 -24.70 -7.23
N PHE A 37 51.31 -23.46 -7.50
CA PHE A 37 52.22 -23.10 -8.56
C PHE A 37 53.69 -23.45 -8.24
N ALA A 38 54.09 -23.49 -6.96
CA ALA A 38 55.45 -23.81 -6.53
C ALA A 38 55.77 -25.32 -6.55
N ILE A 39 54.75 -26.19 -6.65
CA ILE A 39 54.93 -27.67 -6.64
C ILE A 39 54.91 -28.27 -8.05
N MET A 40 54.65 -27.48 -9.08
CA MET A 40 54.71 -28.00 -10.45
C MET A 40 56.17 -28.16 -10.91
N PRO A 41 56.62 -29.38 -11.22
CA PRO A 41 57.99 -29.58 -11.73
C PRO A 41 58.14 -28.88 -13.08
N ALA A 42 59.24 -28.18 -13.27
CA ALA A 42 59.58 -27.36 -14.42
C ALA A 42 59.80 -28.14 -15.76
N ARG A 43 59.14 -29.26 -15.95
CA ARG A 43 59.14 -30.07 -17.16
C ARG A 43 57.78 -30.68 -17.47
N ALA A 44 56.78 -29.81 -17.74
CA ALA A 44 55.65 -30.21 -18.54
C ALA A 44 55.73 -29.45 -19.85
N GLN A 45 56.09 -30.14 -20.91
CA GLN A 45 55.89 -29.69 -22.26
C GLN A 45 54.39 -29.38 -22.41
N TRP A 46 54.10 -28.12 -22.66
CA TRP A 46 52.73 -27.66 -22.96
C TRP A 46 52.36 -28.25 -24.32
N SER A 47 51.76 -29.45 -24.32
CA SER A 47 51.05 -29.93 -25.49
C SER A 47 49.82 -29.08 -25.66
N GLN A 48 49.59 -28.60 -26.86
CA GLN A 48 48.45 -27.84 -27.32
C GLN A 48 47.13 -28.61 -27.07
N TYR A 49 46.65 -28.60 -25.87
CA TYR A 49 45.22 -28.79 -25.59
C TYR A 49 44.68 -27.48 -25.07
N ASN A 50 43.79 -26.88 -25.87
CA ASN A 50 42.97 -25.74 -25.54
C ASN A 50 42.16 -26.01 -24.25
N THR A 51 42.75 -25.77 -23.09
CA THR A 51 42.03 -25.53 -21.87
C THR A 51 42.19 -24.05 -21.60
N ASP A 52 41.15 -23.28 -21.93
CA ASP A 52 40.97 -21.87 -21.56
C ASP A 52 40.87 -21.72 -20.01
N LEU A 53 41.77 -22.33 -19.29
CA LEU A 53 42.05 -22.07 -17.89
C LEU A 53 43.00 -20.87 -17.78
N THR A 54 42.59 -19.76 -18.38
CA THR A 54 43.22 -18.48 -18.09
C THR A 54 42.94 -18.14 -16.63
N ILE A 55 43.89 -17.49 -15.96
CA ILE A 55 43.74 -16.99 -14.59
C ILE A 55 42.38 -16.24 -14.47
N GLY A 56 41.95 -15.55 -15.54
CA GLY A 56 40.62 -14.91 -15.64
C GLY A 56 39.46 -15.91 -15.50
N GLY A 57 39.50 -17.05 -16.15
CA GLY A 57 38.46 -18.08 -16.07
C GLY A 57 38.31 -18.68 -14.67
N VAL A 58 39.42 -18.88 -13.95
CA VAL A 58 39.37 -19.34 -12.54
C VAL A 58 38.76 -18.28 -11.64
N PHE A 59 39.08 -16.99 -11.82
CA PHE A 59 38.51 -15.90 -11.09
C PHE A 59 37.00 -15.74 -11.36
N ASP A 60 36.54 -15.93 -12.60
CA ASP A 60 35.14 -15.89 -12.97
C ASP A 60 34.35 -17.04 -12.32
N VAL A 61 34.89 -18.26 -12.29
CA VAL A 61 34.25 -19.39 -11.60
C VAL A 61 34.15 -19.14 -10.09
N LEU A 62 35.23 -18.64 -9.48
CA LEU A 62 35.25 -18.28 -8.06
C LEU A 62 34.25 -17.15 -7.72
N ASN A 63 34.19 -16.11 -8.54
CA ASN A 63 33.24 -15.02 -8.34
C ASN A 63 31.80 -15.50 -8.48
N LYS A 64 31.48 -16.34 -9.49
CA LYS A 64 30.15 -16.96 -9.63
C LYS A 64 29.81 -17.85 -8.43
N SER A 65 30.78 -18.61 -7.93
CA SER A 65 30.59 -19.45 -6.74
C SER A 65 30.33 -18.63 -5.49
N ILE A 66 31.07 -17.54 -5.27
CA ILE A 66 30.88 -16.62 -4.14
C ILE A 66 29.50 -15.95 -4.25
N GLN A 67 29.14 -15.43 -5.43
CA GLN A 67 27.82 -14.82 -5.65
C GLN A 67 26.68 -15.82 -5.44
N SER A 68 26.85 -17.09 -5.84
CA SER A 68 25.84 -18.12 -5.62
C SER A 68 25.67 -18.45 -4.13
N ALA A 69 26.77 -18.49 -3.37
CA ALA A 69 26.75 -18.71 -1.92
C ALA A 69 26.11 -17.53 -1.17
N GLU A 70 26.42 -16.30 -1.59
CA GLU A 70 25.80 -15.10 -1.03
C GLU A 70 24.29 -15.06 -1.32
N ARG A 71 23.86 -15.40 -2.54
CA ARG A 71 22.44 -15.50 -2.88
C ARG A 71 21.71 -16.57 -2.06
N LYS A 72 22.33 -17.74 -1.86
CA LYS A 72 21.76 -18.78 -0.99
C LYS A 72 21.59 -18.28 0.44
N LYS A 73 22.62 -17.64 1.00
CA LYS A 73 22.56 -17.08 2.35
C LYS A 73 21.48 -16.01 2.46
N GLN A 74 21.34 -15.14 1.46
CA GLN A 74 20.26 -14.14 1.43
C GLN A 74 18.88 -14.79 1.35
N MET A 75 18.71 -15.84 0.53
CA MET A 75 17.45 -16.59 0.47
C MET A 75 17.11 -17.27 1.79
N GLU A 76 18.10 -17.85 2.49
CA GLU A 76 17.89 -18.46 3.81
C GLU A 76 17.49 -17.43 4.87
N ILE A 77 18.14 -16.26 4.88
CA ILE A 77 17.77 -15.15 5.77
C ILE A 77 16.33 -14.70 5.48
N HIS A 78 16.01 -14.48 4.22
CA HIS A 78 14.65 -14.03 3.84
C HIS A 78 13.59 -15.08 4.13
N ALA A 79 13.89 -16.36 3.94
CA ALA A 79 12.99 -17.45 4.30
C ALA A 79 12.75 -17.52 5.82
N LYS A 80 13.78 -17.28 6.63
CA LYS A 80 13.68 -17.23 8.09
C LYS A 80 12.85 -16.03 8.55
N GLU A 81 13.13 -14.84 8.01
CA GLU A 81 12.36 -13.63 8.28
C GLU A 81 10.88 -13.84 7.93
N LYS A 82 10.59 -14.42 6.77
CA LYS A 82 9.21 -14.72 6.36
C LYS A 82 8.52 -15.64 7.37
N LEU A 83 9.20 -16.64 7.90
CA LEU A 83 8.64 -17.56 8.90
C LEU A 83 8.37 -16.84 10.23
N GLU A 84 9.27 -15.98 10.66
CA GLU A 84 9.11 -15.17 11.88
C GLU A 84 7.91 -14.21 11.74
N TYR A 85 7.76 -13.56 10.59
CA TYR A 85 6.60 -12.70 10.33
C TYR A 85 5.29 -13.48 10.21
N GLU A 86 5.31 -14.69 9.65
CA GLU A 86 4.13 -15.58 9.62
C GLU A 86 3.68 -15.96 11.03
N GLN A 87 4.62 -16.25 11.91
CA GLN A 87 4.30 -16.53 13.30
C GLN A 87 3.73 -15.28 14.00
N SER A 88 4.37 -14.12 13.82
CA SER A 88 3.88 -12.85 14.37
C SER A 88 2.46 -12.52 13.88
N PHE A 89 2.16 -12.81 12.61
CA PHE A 89 0.82 -12.65 12.06
C PHE A 89 -0.21 -13.56 12.76
N LYS A 90 0.12 -14.84 12.95
CA LYS A 90 -0.75 -15.79 13.65
C LYS A 90 -0.98 -15.38 15.10
N ASP A 91 0.08 -14.99 15.80
CA ASP A 91 -0.01 -14.53 17.17
C ASP A 91 -0.90 -13.29 17.30
N ALA A 92 -0.72 -12.29 16.43
CA ALA A 92 -1.55 -11.09 16.40
C ALA A 92 -3.04 -11.43 16.11
N MET A 93 -3.31 -12.34 15.19
CA MET A 93 -4.67 -12.79 14.87
C MET A 93 -5.32 -13.53 16.04
N ASP A 94 -4.58 -14.34 16.77
CA ASP A 94 -5.10 -15.12 17.90
C ASP A 94 -5.29 -14.24 19.15
N GLU A 95 -4.36 -13.31 19.41
CA GLU A 95 -4.54 -12.29 20.45
C GLU A 95 -5.77 -11.41 20.16
N ALA A 96 -5.94 -10.95 18.91
CA ALA A 96 -7.10 -10.18 18.50
C ALA A 96 -8.42 -10.88 18.77
N LYS A 97 -8.51 -12.19 18.46
CA LYS A 97 -9.71 -13.01 18.75
C LYS A 97 -9.96 -13.14 20.25
N ASN A 98 -8.89 -13.31 21.04
CA ASN A 98 -9.00 -13.40 22.50
C ASN A 98 -9.53 -12.09 23.10
N PHE A 99 -8.98 -10.96 22.70
CA PHE A 99 -9.46 -9.64 23.12
C PHE A 99 -10.92 -9.39 22.67
N GLU A 100 -11.29 -9.84 21.47
CA GLU A 100 -12.66 -9.75 20.99
C GLU A 100 -13.62 -10.60 21.85
N ALA A 101 -13.21 -11.80 22.27
CA ALA A 101 -13.99 -12.67 23.15
C ALA A 101 -14.14 -12.05 24.55
N ASP A 102 -13.15 -11.30 25.03
CA ASP A 102 -13.16 -10.56 26.29
C ASP A 102 -13.88 -9.18 26.18
N GLU A 103 -14.45 -8.85 25.02
CA GLU A 103 -15.07 -7.53 24.71
C GLU A 103 -14.12 -6.33 24.87
N LYS A 104 -12.81 -6.56 24.76
CA LYS A 104 -11.77 -5.52 24.77
C LYS A 104 -11.55 -5.01 23.35
N TRP A 105 -12.47 -4.17 22.88
CA TRP A 105 -12.56 -3.78 21.46
C TRP A 105 -11.37 -2.99 20.95
N ASP A 106 -10.77 -2.10 21.76
CA ASP A 106 -9.61 -1.29 21.38
C ASP A 106 -8.35 -2.16 21.26
N ASP A 107 -8.15 -3.11 22.20
CA ASP A 107 -7.03 -4.06 22.15
C ASP A 107 -7.19 -5.01 20.95
N ALA A 108 -8.39 -5.51 20.71
CA ALA A 108 -8.71 -6.33 19.55
C ALA A 108 -8.44 -5.59 18.24
N LEU A 109 -8.87 -4.32 18.15
CA LEU A 109 -8.66 -3.47 16.98
C LEU A 109 -7.16 -3.31 16.70
N SER A 110 -6.37 -2.95 17.72
CA SER A 110 -4.92 -2.77 17.61
C SER A 110 -4.23 -4.03 17.06
N LYS A 111 -4.63 -5.21 17.54
CA LYS A 111 -4.06 -6.49 17.08
C LYS A 111 -4.50 -6.88 15.66
N TYR A 112 -5.73 -6.62 15.27
CA TYR A 112 -6.15 -6.81 13.87
C TYR A 112 -5.44 -5.84 12.91
N GLU A 113 -5.15 -4.61 13.33
CA GLU A 113 -4.35 -3.66 12.52
C GLU A 113 -2.90 -4.12 12.38
N GLU A 114 -2.29 -4.65 13.44
CA GLU A 114 -0.97 -5.28 13.38
C GLU A 114 -0.96 -6.47 12.40
N ALA A 115 -1.93 -7.37 12.50
CA ALA A 115 -2.09 -8.48 11.58
C ALA A 115 -2.32 -8.01 10.13
N ALA A 116 -3.13 -6.98 9.92
CA ALA A 116 -3.36 -6.40 8.59
C ALA A 116 -2.08 -5.86 7.96
N LYS A 117 -1.23 -5.20 8.74
CA LYS A 117 0.08 -4.68 8.30
C LYS A 117 1.02 -5.81 7.86
N LEU A 118 1.11 -6.87 8.65
CA LEU A 118 1.92 -8.05 8.32
C LEU A 118 1.38 -8.75 7.07
N ASN A 119 0.06 -8.91 6.96
CA ASN A 119 -0.59 -9.54 5.82
C ASN A 119 -0.44 -8.75 4.52
N CYS A 120 -0.47 -7.42 4.55
CA CYS A 120 -0.22 -6.58 3.38
C CYS A 120 1.17 -6.79 2.80
N ASN A 121 2.16 -7.08 3.65
CA ASN A 121 3.55 -7.28 3.23
C ASN A 121 3.79 -8.68 2.67
N TYR A 122 3.12 -9.72 3.18
CA TYR A 122 3.47 -11.11 2.92
C TYR A 122 2.31 -11.98 2.41
N GLY A 123 1.05 -11.54 2.55
CA GLY A 123 -0.12 -12.23 1.99
C GLY A 123 -0.46 -13.56 2.65
N TYR A 124 -0.47 -13.63 3.98
CA TYR A 124 -0.77 -14.86 4.74
C TYR A 124 -2.26 -15.23 4.77
N SER A 125 -3.15 -14.28 4.54
CA SER A 125 -4.60 -14.47 4.63
C SER A 125 -5.35 -13.52 3.69
N ASP A 126 -6.68 -13.71 3.60
CA ASP A 126 -7.55 -12.80 2.86
C ASP A 126 -7.65 -11.42 3.55
N GLN A 127 -6.91 -10.46 3.03
CA GLN A 127 -6.89 -9.09 3.52
C GLN A 127 -8.28 -8.47 3.63
N LYS A 128 -9.21 -8.85 2.74
CA LYS A 128 -10.58 -8.32 2.76
C LYS A 128 -11.34 -8.74 4.01
N GLN A 129 -11.10 -9.96 4.51
CA GLN A 129 -11.72 -10.42 5.75
C GLN A 129 -11.17 -9.67 6.95
N ILE A 130 -9.84 -9.49 7.01
CA ILE A 130 -9.19 -8.72 8.10
C ILE A 130 -9.72 -7.28 8.11
N THR A 131 -9.76 -6.63 6.94
CA THR A 131 -10.28 -5.26 6.82
C THR A 131 -11.75 -5.14 7.26
N ARG A 132 -12.61 -6.12 6.89
CA ARG A 132 -14.00 -6.14 7.38
C ARG A 132 -14.09 -6.24 8.89
N LYS A 133 -13.19 -7.02 9.49
CA LYS A 133 -13.13 -7.20 10.93
C LYS A 133 -12.73 -5.90 11.63
N ILE A 134 -11.66 -5.26 11.15
CA ILE A 134 -11.23 -3.94 11.61
C ILE A 134 -12.40 -2.94 11.55
N ASN A 135 -13.09 -2.87 10.42
CA ASN A 135 -14.22 -1.96 10.25
C ASN A 135 -15.35 -2.21 11.25
N SER A 136 -15.64 -3.48 11.55
CA SER A 136 -16.67 -3.83 12.54
C SER A 136 -16.27 -3.45 13.97
N LEU A 137 -14.97 -3.50 14.28
CA LEU A 137 -14.43 -3.18 15.60
C LEU A 137 -14.39 -1.69 15.86
N TYR A 138 -14.10 -0.86 14.87
CA TYR A 138 -14.19 0.60 15.01
C TYR A 138 -15.60 1.04 15.49
N VAL A 139 -16.65 0.41 14.95
CA VAL A 139 -18.03 0.70 15.37
C VAL A 139 -18.27 0.27 16.81
N LYS A 140 -17.73 -0.90 17.21
CA LYS A 140 -17.91 -1.45 18.57
C LYS A 140 -17.10 -0.69 19.63
N ALA A 141 -15.88 -0.28 19.30
CA ALA A 141 -15.01 0.46 20.19
C ALA A 141 -15.51 1.89 20.46
N GLY A 142 -16.51 2.38 19.72
CA GLY A 142 -16.99 3.75 19.85
C GLY A 142 -15.99 4.80 19.31
N THR A 143 -14.86 4.35 18.76
CA THR A 143 -13.82 5.20 18.15
C THR A 143 -14.20 5.66 16.73
N ALA A 144 -15.42 5.34 16.29
CA ALA A 144 -15.93 5.77 14.99
C ALA A 144 -15.98 7.32 14.84
N GLU A 145 -15.98 8.06 15.96
CA GLU A 145 -15.88 9.52 15.94
C GLU A 145 -14.44 10.02 15.84
N ASP A 146 -13.46 9.26 16.38
CA ASP A 146 -12.04 9.60 16.39
C ASP A 146 -11.25 8.82 15.30
N GLY A 147 -11.85 7.73 14.80
CA GLY A 147 -11.28 6.95 13.71
C GLY A 147 -11.21 7.76 12.42
N PRO A 148 -10.37 7.39 11.48
CA PRO A 148 -10.35 8.05 10.19
C PRO A 148 -11.77 8.01 9.63
N SER A 149 -12.30 9.17 9.30
CA SER A 149 -13.63 9.42 8.70
C SER A 149 -13.96 8.50 7.50
N ILE A 150 -13.02 7.67 7.10
CA ILE A 150 -13.07 6.53 6.17
C ILE A 150 -14.19 5.54 6.50
N LEU A 151 -14.48 5.37 7.81
CA LEU A 151 -15.44 4.36 8.28
C LEU A 151 -16.77 4.95 8.71
N ASN A 152 -16.79 6.24 8.97
CA ASN A 152 -18.03 6.94 9.17
C ASN A 152 -18.78 6.85 7.85
N ASN A 153 -19.54 5.76 7.73
CA ASN A 153 -20.52 5.64 6.68
C ASN A 153 -21.22 6.98 6.60
N ALA A 154 -21.17 7.59 5.45
CA ALA A 154 -21.77 8.89 5.14
C ALA A 154 -23.25 9.04 5.52
N THR A 155 -23.84 8.11 6.22
CA THR A 155 -25.15 8.22 6.85
C THR A 155 -25.19 9.33 7.90
N THR A 156 -24.07 9.67 8.55
CA THR A 156 -24.00 10.78 9.52
C THR A 156 -23.68 12.12 8.87
N MET A 157 -23.18 12.15 7.65
CA MET A 157 -22.71 13.38 6.98
C MET A 157 -23.69 14.05 6.05
N LEU A 158 -24.84 13.44 5.83
CA LEU A 158 -25.81 14.03 4.92
C LEU A 158 -26.81 14.88 5.72
N PRO A 159 -26.86 16.19 5.43
CA PRO A 159 -27.95 16.99 5.92
C PRO A 159 -29.27 16.33 5.51
N SER A 160 -30.33 16.56 6.28
CA SER A 160 -31.65 16.09 5.94
C SER A 160 -31.93 16.29 4.45
N TYR A 161 -32.17 15.22 3.70
CA TYR A 161 -32.46 15.29 2.26
C TYR A 161 -33.74 16.10 1.94
N SER A 162 -34.51 16.48 2.96
CA SER A 162 -35.74 17.25 2.81
C SER A 162 -35.55 18.58 2.09
N GLN A 163 -34.36 19.13 2.07
CA GLN A 163 -34.05 20.39 1.38
C GLN A 163 -33.55 20.21 -0.06
N TYR A 164 -33.35 18.96 -0.51
CA TYR A 164 -32.93 18.70 -1.88
C TYR A 164 -34.15 18.40 -2.76
N ARG A 165 -34.22 19.08 -3.89
CA ARG A 165 -35.30 18.89 -4.88
C ARG A 165 -35.24 17.50 -5.51
N TYR A 166 -34.04 17.02 -5.78
CA TYR A 166 -33.78 15.70 -6.36
C TYR A 166 -32.66 15.02 -5.58
N VAL A 167 -32.90 13.75 -5.23
CA VAL A 167 -31.89 12.88 -4.64
C VAL A 167 -31.92 11.55 -5.41
N ARG A 168 -30.80 11.17 -5.97
CA ARG A 168 -30.67 9.91 -6.71
C ARG A 168 -29.57 9.06 -6.14
N GLU A 169 -29.95 7.90 -5.64
CA GLU A 169 -29.04 6.84 -5.18
C GLU A 169 -28.52 6.04 -6.39
N ASN A 170 -27.22 5.70 -6.38
CA ASN A 170 -26.59 4.90 -7.41
C ASN A 170 -26.95 5.37 -8.83
N PRO A 171 -26.67 6.61 -9.19
CA PRO A 171 -27.06 7.19 -10.46
C PRO A 171 -26.43 6.40 -11.62
N VAL A 172 -27.15 6.30 -12.73
CA VAL A 172 -26.60 5.73 -13.97
C VAL A 172 -25.66 6.75 -14.61
N TYR A 173 -24.47 6.31 -15.00
CA TYR A 173 -23.46 7.12 -15.69
C TYR A 173 -22.55 6.26 -16.57
N VAL A 174 -21.83 6.89 -17.48
CA VAL A 174 -20.78 6.26 -18.28
C VAL A 174 -19.41 6.65 -17.73
N ASN A 175 -18.63 5.68 -17.30
CA ASN A 175 -17.23 5.89 -16.95
C ASN A 175 -16.34 5.23 -17.99
N LYS A 176 -15.63 6.03 -18.77
CA LYS A 176 -14.76 5.55 -19.87
C LYS A 176 -13.42 4.99 -19.37
N LYS A 177 -13.02 5.32 -18.15
CA LYS A 177 -11.77 4.88 -17.56
C LYS A 177 -12.08 4.11 -16.28
N GLN A 178 -11.56 2.90 -16.17
CA GLN A 178 -11.67 2.15 -14.91
C GLN A 178 -10.99 2.94 -13.79
N THR A 179 -11.75 3.24 -12.75
CA THR A 179 -11.27 3.93 -11.54
C THR A 179 -11.74 3.16 -10.32
N SER A 180 -11.01 3.31 -9.21
CA SER A 180 -11.44 2.83 -7.88
C SER A 180 -12.57 3.66 -7.29
N VAL A 181 -13.00 4.73 -7.98
CA VAL A 181 -14.01 5.68 -7.52
C VAL A 181 -15.31 5.44 -8.25
N LYS A 182 -16.42 5.46 -7.52
CA LYS A 182 -17.79 5.44 -8.07
C LYS A 182 -18.63 6.55 -7.45
N ILE A 183 -19.65 7.00 -8.17
CA ILE A 183 -20.67 7.91 -7.65
C ILE A 183 -21.74 7.08 -6.98
N VAL A 184 -21.98 7.33 -5.69
CA VAL A 184 -22.99 6.61 -4.91
C VAL A 184 -24.28 7.39 -4.77
N ARG A 185 -24.22 8.73 -4.84
CA ARG A 185 -25.41 9.59 -4.73
C ARG A 185 -25.20 10.93 -5.42
N VAL A 186 -26.28 11.46 -5.94
CA VAL A 186 -26.40 12.84 -6.43
C VAL A 186 -27.56 13.49 -5.69
N ALA A 187 -27.35 14.69 -5.18
CA ALA A 187 -28.41 15.50 -4.58
C ALA A 187 -28.35 16.93 -5.15
N CYS A 188 -29.49 17.42 -5.63
CA CYS A 188 -29.60 18.73 -6.25
C CYS A 188 -30.61 19.59 -5.50
N SER A 189 -30.20 20.80 -5.11
CA SER A 189 -31.05 21.84 -4.56
C SER A 189 -31.10 23.07 -5.46
N GLU A 190 -31.74 24.13 -5.03
CA GLU A 190 -31.74 25.42 -5.72
C GLU A 190 -30.41 26.15 -5.63
N THR A 191 -29.59 25.81 -4.64
CA THR A 191 -28.34 26.51 -4.34
C THR A 191 -27.09 25.68 -4.67
N GLU A 192 -27.17 24.35 -4.62
CA GLU A 192 -26.00 23.47 -4.77
C GLU A 192 -26.32 22.13 -5.43
N THR A 193 -25.30 21.52 -5.96
CA THR A 193 -25.29 20.13 -6.43
C THR A 193 -24.25 19.36 -5.65
N ARG A 194 -24.64 18.29 -4.93
CA ARG A 194 -23.76 17.41 -4.18
C ARG A 194 -23.56 16.10 -4.92
N LEU A 195 -22.30 15.74 -5.04
CA LEU A 195 -21.85 14.42 -5.51
C LEU A 195 -21.23 13.67 -4.34
N GLU A 196 -21.85 12.60 -3.91
CA GLU A 196 -21.25 11.65 -2.99
C GLU A 196 -20.54 10.56 -3.77
N LEU A 197 -19.24 10.38 -3.48
CA LEU A 197 -18.38 9.40 -4.11
C LEU A 197 -17.87 8.39 -3.09
N GLU A 198 -17.60 7.19 -3.56
CA GLU A 198 -16.93 6.14 -2.80
C GLU A 198 -15.67 5.71 -3.55
N CYS A 199 -14.54 5.76 -2.87
CA CYS A 199 -13.27 5.21 -3.34
C CYS A 199 -12.95 3.92 -2.58
N GLU A 200 -12.68 2.82 -3.26
CA GLU A 200 -12.19 1.59 -2.66
C GLU A 200 -10.67 1.50 -2.84
N ALA A 201 -9.93 1.34 -1.75
CA ALA A 201 -8.49 1.19 -1.79
C ALA A 201 -8.08 -0.12 -2.46
N THR A 202 -7.15 -0.05 -3.39
CA THR A 202 -6.61 -1.21 -4.11
C THR A 202 -5.32 -1.76 -3.49
N HIS A 203 -4.66 -0.95 -2.67
CA HIS A 203 -3.40 -1.29 -1.97
C HIS A 203 -3.35 -0.56 -0.62
N ALA A 204 -2.42 -0.95 0.24
CA ALA A 204 -2.18 -0.26 1.50
C ALA A 204 -1.73 1.19 1.25
N ASN A 205 -2.16 2.10 2.13
CA ASN A 205 -1.85 3.52 2.05
C ASN A 205 -2.28 4.18 0.71
N HIS A 206 -3.46 3.77 0.19
CA HIS A 206 -4.01 4.28 -1.06
C HIS A 206 -4.34 5.77 -0.94
N GLY A 207 -3.70 6.61 -1.76
CA GLY A 207 -3.89 8.06 -1.74
C GLY A 207 -5.07 8.52 -2.59
N VAL A 208 -5.92 9.37 -2.02
CA VAL A 208 -7.05 10.02 -2.72
C VAL A 208 -6.97 11.53 -2.52
N SER A 209 -7.13 12.27 -3.60
CA SER A 209 -7.21 13.73 -3.56
C SER A 209 -8.02 14.27 -4.74
N VAL A 210 -8.64 15.41 -4.57
CA VAL A 210 -9.45 16.05 -5.60
C VAL A 210 -8.77 17.32 -6.10
N SER A 211 -8.72 17.53 -7.39
CA SER A 211 -8.24 18.78 -7.95
C SER A 211 -9.28 19.89 -7.76
N GLY A 212 -8.87 21.04 -7.26
CA GLY A 212 -9.72 22.23 -7.18
C GLY A 212 -10.21 22.75 -8.54
N LYS A 213 -9.67 22.19 -9.64
CA LYS A 213 -10.13 22.46 -11.01
C LYS A 213 -11.24 21.50 -11.45
N ALA A 214 -11.71 20.60 -10.59
CA ALA A 214 -12.83 19.73 -10.86
C ALA A 214 -14.09 20.54 -11.18
N TYR A 215 -14.92 20.00 -12.06
CA TYR A 215 -16.15 20.69 -12.46
C TYR A 215 -17.24 19.71 -12.88
N ILE A 216 -18.47 20.17 -12.81
CA ILE A 216 -19.61 19.55 -13.48
C ILE A 216 -20.04 20.41 -14.66
N LYS A 217 -20.64 19.76 -15.66
CA LYS A 217 -21.19 20.42 -16.84
C LYS A 217 -22.51 19.75 -17.23
N GLY A 218 -23.61 20.45 -17.03
CA GLY A 218 -24.95 20.00 -17.48
C GLY A 218 -25.03 19.90 -18.99
N ASN A 219 -26.00 19.14 -19.47
CA ASN A 219 -26.39 19.11 -20.88
C ASN A 219 -26.95 20.48 -21.32
N LYS A 220 -27.50 21.25 -20.38
CA LYS A 220 -27.85 22.66 -20.49
C LYS A 220 -27.08 23.44 -19.45
N GLY A 221 -26.56 24.59 -19.85
CA GLY A 221 -25.78 25.44 -18.95
C GLY A 221 -24.26 25.37 -19.15
N GLY A 222 -23.57 26.12 -18.35
CA GLY A 222 -22.11 26.26 -18.39
C GLY A 222 -21.37 25.22 -17.53
N LYS A 223 -20.07 25.43 -17.46
CA LYS A 223 -19.19 24.71 -16.54
C LYS A 223 -19.34 25.29 -15.13
N MET A 224 -19.60 24.43 -14.14
CA MET A 224 -19.69 24.77 -12.73
C MET A 224 -18.51 24.15 -12.00
N THR A 225 -17.65 24.99 -11.43
CA THR A 225 -16.43 24.58 -10.78
C THR A 225 -16.70 24.10 -9.35
N LEU A 226 -15.90 23.19 -8.85
CA LEU A 226 -15.94 22.72 -7.47
C LEU A 226 -15.84 23.90 -6.49
N GLU A 227 -16.76 23.96 -5.53
CA GLU A 227 -16.79 25.00 -4.48
C GLU A 227 -16.20 24.49 -3.18
N SER A 228 -16.60 23.31 -2.73
CA SER A 228 -16.11 22.73 -1.50
C SER A 228 -16.07 21.21 -1.56
N ILE A 229 -15.39 20.63 -0.58
CA ILE A 229 -15.22 19.18 -0.42
C ILE A 229 -15.45 18.84 1.05
N ASP A 230 -15.88 17.61 1.29
CA ASP A 230 -16.03 17.04 2.62
C ASP A 230 -15.46 15.62 2.65
N ASN A 231 -14.77 15.27 3.74
CA ASN A 231 -14.14 13.97 3.99
C ASN A 231 -13.07 13.53 2.96
N VAL A 232 -12.47 14.45 2.25
CA VAL A 232 -11.33 14.23 1.36
C VAL A 232 -10.50 15.51 1.29
N THR A 233 -9.22 15.40 0.92
CA THR A 233 -8.37 16.60 0.76
C THR A 233 -8.32 17.09 -0.69
N MET A 234 -8.13 18.40 -0.83
CA MET A 234 -7.85 19.03 -2.12
C MET A 234 -6.35 19.01 -2.41
N GLN A 235 -6.00 18.75 -3.66
CA GLN A 235 -4.60 18.81 -4.10
C GLN A 235 -3.94 20.14 -3.72
N PRO A 236 -2.68 20.16 -3.24
CA PRO A 236 -1.71 19.04 -3.27
C PRO A 236 -1.81 18.06 -2.08
N ALA A 237 -2.64 18.31 -1.08
CA ALA A 237 -2.81 17.39 0.05
C ALA A 237 -3.47 16.06 -0.40
N VAL A 238 -3.18 14.98 0.32
CA VAL A 238 -3.67 13.63 0.01
C VAL A 238 -4.29 13.02 1.26
N THR A 239 -5.51 12.50 1.13
CA THR A 239 -6.14 11.63 2.12
C THR A 239 -5.69 10.21 1.86
N HIS A 240 -5.18 9.52 2.88
CA HIS A 240 -4.70 8.15 2.77
C HIS A 240 -5.70 7.16 3.34
N ILE A 241 -6.00 6.12 2.59
CA ILE A 241 -6.79 4.97 3.04
C ILE A 241 -5.80 3.89 3.47
N PRO A 242 -5.73 3.53 4.77
CA PRO A 242 -4.66 2.68 5.30
C PRO A 242 -4.60 1.29 4.69
N TRP A 243 -5.75 0.63 4.52
CA TRP A 243 -5.81 -0.78 4.19
C TRP A 243 -6.48 -1.04 2.84
N PRO A 244 -6.06 -2.07 2.09
CA PRO A 244 -6.76 -2.51 0.87
C PRO A 244 -8.21 -2.87 1.18
N TYR A 245 -9.10 -2.63 0.22
CA TYR A 245 -10.55 -2.85 0.30
C TYR A 245 -11.31 -1.98 1.32
N GLN A 246 -10.64 -1.11 2.05
CA GLN A 246 -11.33 -0.04 2.77
C GLN A 246 -11.95 0.95 1.79
N LYS A 247 -13.05 1.57 2.22
CA LYS A 247 -13.82 2.50 1.42
C LYS A 247 -13.84 3.86 2.08
N LEU A 248 -13.45 4.87 1.31
CA LEU A 248 -13.59 6.27 1.66
C LEU A 248 -14.82 6.82 0.95
N ARG A 249 -15.79 7.35 1.71
CA ARG A 249 -16.88 8.15 1.16
C ARG A 249 -16.59 9.62 1.40
N PHE A 250 -16.83 10.42 0.38
CA PHE A 250 -16.58 11.85 0.42
C PHE A 250 -17.56 12.59 -0.47
N VAL A 251 -17.73 13.87 -0.22
CA VAL A 251 -18.70 14.72 -0.92
C VAL A 251 -17.98 15.84 -1.67
N LEU A 252 -18.42 16.08 -2.88
CA LEU A 252 -18.03 17.25 -3.68
C LEU A 252 -19.23 18.14 -3.86
N ILE A 253 -19.08 19.44 -3.62
CA ILE A 253 -20.15 20.42 -3.67
C ILE A 253 -19.85 21.40 -4.80
N PHE A 254 -20.83 21.58 -5.66
CA PHE A 254 -20.80 22.44 -6.83
C PHE A 254 -21.99 23.42 -6.77
N PRO A 255 -21.95 24.52 -7.52
CA PRO A 255 -23.13 25.36 -7.73
C PRO A 255 -24.34 24.56 -8.25
N ALA A 256 -25.52 25.07 -8.06
CA ALA A 256 -26.75 24.42 -8.48
C ALA A 256 -26.75 24.16 -10.00
N LEU A 257 -27.15 22.95 -10.39
CA LEU A 257 -27.46 22.64 -11.78
C LEU A 257 -28.71 23.43 -12.25
N PRO A 258 -28.76 23.86 -13.52
CA PRO A 258 -29.98 24.41 -14.10
C PRO A 258 -31.17 23.49 -13.85
N GLU A 259 -32.33 24.06 -13.57
CA GLU A 259 -33.53 23.30 -13.21
C GLU A 259 -33.98 22.34 -14.32
N ASP A 260 -33.72 22.70 -15.57
CA ASP A 260 -34.03 21.91 -16.74
C ASP A 260 -32.94 20.94 -17.20
N ALA A 261 -31.85 20.80 -16.40
CA ALA A 261 -30.82 19.81 -16.62
C ALA A 261 -31.31 18.43 -16.15
N ASP A 262 -31.26 17.43 -17.04
CA ASP A 262 -31.64 16.04 -16.75
C ASP A 262 -30.41 15.18 -16.42
N ASP A 263 -29.26 15.58 -16.94
CA ASP A 263 -27.98 14.92 -16.75
C ASP A 263 -26.81 15.92 -16.80
N PHE A 264 -25.67 15.46 -16.34
CA PHE A 264 -24.43 16.23 -16.36
C PHE A 264 -23.21 15.33 -16.44
N ASP A 265 -22.10 15.91 -16.83
CA ASP A 265 -20.78 15.30 -16.77
C ASP A 265 -20.04 15.80 -15.52
N PHE A 266 -19.32 14.90 -14.82
CA PHE A 266 -18.35 15.25 -13.80
C PHE A 266 -16.94 14.94 -14.30
N ILE A 267 -16.06 15.94 -14.26
CA ILE A 267 -14.72 15.87 -14.82
C ILE A 267 -13.70 16.46 -13.87
N VAL A 268 -12.69 15.66 -13.54
CA VAL A 268 -11.48 16.13 -12.86
C VAL A 268 -10.37 16.21 -13.90
N PRO A 269 -9.93 17.43 -14.27
CA PRO A 269 -8.88 17.61 -15.28
C PRO A 269 -7.60 16.85 -14.91
N SER A 270 -6.93 16.30 -15.91
CA SER A 270 -5.68 15.54 -15.78
C SER A 270 -5.77 14.27 -14.90
N SER A 271 -6.98 13.80 -14.61
CA SER A 271 -7.22 12.56 -13.88
C SER A 271 -8.00 11.53 -14.70
N SER A 272 -8.14 10.32 -14.16
CA SER A 272 -9.01 9.28 -14.70
C SER A 272 -10.50 9.51 -14.38
N TRP A 273 -10.82 10.45 -13.50
CA TRP A 273 -12.19 10.69 -13.05
C TRP A 273 -12.95 11.52 -14.10
N GLN A 274 -13.59 10.80 -15.02
CA GLN A 274 -14.41 11.35 -16.07
C GLN A 274 -15.71 10.55 -16.15
N PHE A 275 -16.72 11.02 -15.47
CA PHE A 275 -18.05 10.42 -15.42
C PHE A 275 -19.00 11.23 -16.31
N LYS A 276 -19.65 10.56 -17.25
CA LYS A 276 -20.50 11.21 -18.23
C LYS A 276 -21.95 10.77 -18.12
N ASN A 277 -22.86 11.67 -18.53
CA ASN A 277 -24.28 11.40 -18.53
C ASN A 277 -24.80 10.93 -17.16
N ILE A 278 -24.36 11.57 -16.08
CA ILE A 278 -24.82 11.29 -14.74
C ILE A 278 -26.28 11.75 -14.64
N LYS A 279 -27.18 10.81 -14.44
CA LYS A 279 -28.62 11.13 -14.29
C LYS A 279 -28.89 11.72 -12.91
N CYS A 280 -29.51 12.90 -12.89
CA CYS A 280 -29.90 13.59 -11.66
C CYS A 280 -31.42 13.55 -11.40
N LYS A 281 -32.23 13.24 -12.42
CA LYS A 281 -33.67 13.05 -12.33
C LYS A 281 -34.12 11.65 -12.66
#